data_e6624d5de64e8a79cbbff674297c49e6
#
_entry.id   e6624d5de64e8a79cbbff674297c49e6
#
_cell.length_a   1.000
_cell.length_b   1.000
_cell.length_c   1.000
_cell.angle_alpha   90.00
_cell.angle_beta   90.00
_cell.angle_gamma   90.00
#
_symmetry.space_group_name_H-M   'P 1'
#
loop_
_entity.id
_entity.type
_entity.pdbx_description
1 polymer ?
#
loop_
_entity_poly.entity_id
_entity_poly.type
_entity_poly.pdbx_seq_one_letter_code
_entity_poly.pdbx_strand_id
1 'polypeptide(L)'
;MIKKIKATRSEKIILIFLLSLAIFSFGSFFLIKNKCLFVKNYDPTKITFENPSNIAILNVPCGNVIIELYPQISPNAVQRFKKLVESKAYDNSAFHRVIKDTLVQAGDLEFGKKGSLNYAKTVSYTHLTLPTRLLV
;
A
#
# COMPACT_ATOMS: atom_id res chain seq x y z
N MET A 1 -0.50 49.28 -29.57
CA MET A 1 -1.94 49.03 -29.41
C MET A 1 -2.22 47.55 -29.71
N ILE A 2 -2.43 46.74 -28.68
CA ILE A 2 -2.72 45.33 -28.86
C ILE A 2 -4.22 45.17 -29.07
N LYS A 3 -4.62 44.80 -30.30
CA LYS A 3 -6.03 44.58 -30.66
C LYS A 3 -6.56 43.34 -29.89
N LYS A 4 -7.49 43.53 -28.97
CA LYS A 4 -8.17 42.43 -28.27
C LYS A 4 -9.00 41.63 -29.29
N ILE A 5 -8.51 40.46 -29.68
CA ILE A 5 -9.24 39.52 -30.55
C ILE A 5 -10.38 38.95 -29.72
N LYS A 6 -11.63 39.25 -30.05
CA LYS A 6 -12.82 38.64 -29.43
C LYS A 6 -13.02 37.25 -30.01
N ALA A 7 -12.88 36.21 -29.17
CA ALA A 7 -13.14 34.85 -29.59
C ALA A 7 -14.60 34.65 -30.06
N THR A 8 -14.76 33.94 -31.15
CA THR A 8 -16.04 33.58 -31.74
C THR A 8 -16.81 32.61 -30.84
N ARG A 9 -18.11 32.47 -31.05
CA ARG A 9 -18.96 31.58 -30.25
C ARG A 9 -18.52 30.11 -30.34
N SER A 10 -18.09 29.68 -31.53
CA SER A 10 -17.53 28.33 -31.77
C SER A 10 -16.20 28.10 -31.05
N GLU A 11 -15.30 29.08 -31.06
CA GLU A 11 -14.01 28.98 -30.36
C GLU A 11 -14.20 28.84 -28.85
N LYS A 12 -15.17 29.55 -28.27
CA LYS A 12 -15.50 29.41 -26.83
C LYS A 12 -16.04 28.03 -26.50
N ILE A 13 -16.88 27.44 -27.34
CA ILE A 13 -17.43 26.10 -27.16
C ILE A 13 -16.30 25.05 -27.18
N ILE A 14 -15.42 25.16 -28.19
CA ILE A 14 -14.25 24.27 -28.29
C ILE A 14 -13.34 24.38 -27.07
N LEU A 15 -13.09 25.61 -26.61
CA LEU A 15 -12.26 25.84 -25.45
C LEU A 15 -12.85 25.24 -24.16
N ILE A 16 -14.17 25.37 -23.96
CA ILE A 16 -14.88 24.75 -22.83
C ILE A 16 -14.80 23.22 -22.93
N PHE A 17 -14.97 22.66 -24.09
CA PHE A 17 -14.88 21.22 -24.33
C PHE A 17 -13.47 20.70 -24.02
N LEU A 18 -12.41 21.35 -24.50
CA LEU A 18 -11.03 20.99 -24.20
C LEU A 18 -10.70 21.11 -22.71
N LEU A 19 -11.21 22.15 -22.05
CA LEU A 19 -11.04 22.34 -20.60
C LEU A 19 -11.74 21.23 -19.82
N SER A 20 -12.95 20.84 -20.20
CA SER A 20 -13.67 19.75 -19.54
C SER A 20 -12.96 18.41 -19.72
N LEU A 21 -12.40 18.15 -20.90
CA LEU A 21 -11.64 16.95 -21.20
C LEU A 21 -10.32 16.89 -20.42
N ALA A 22 -9.65 18.02 -20.24
CA ALA A 22 -8.46 18.14 -19.42
C ALA A 22 -8.74 17.88 -17.92
N ILE A 23 -9.84 18.46 -17.39
CA ILE A 23 -10.28 18.23 -15.99
C ILE A 23 -10.65 16.77 -15.79
N PHE A 24 -11.37 16.15 -16.71
CA PHE A 24 -11.74 14.75 -16.65
C PHE A 24 -10.51 13.82 -16.67
N SER A 25 -9.56 14.10 -17.58
CA SER A 25 -8.31 13.36 -17.67
C SER A 25 -7.48 13.48 -16.40
N PHE A 26 -7.35 14.68 -15.86
CA PHE A 26 -6.61 14.92 -14.61
C PHE A 26 -7.29 14.25 -13.40
N GLY A 27 -8.61 14.34 -13.30
CA GLY A 27 -9.39 13.67 -12.26
C GLY A 27 -9.27 12.15 -12.33
N SER A 28 -9.35 11.59 -13.52
CA SER A 28 -9.17 10.15 -13.77
C SER A 28 -7.76 9.68 -13.38
N PHE A 29 -6.72 10.44 -13.76
CA PHE A 29 -5.35 10.14 -13.38
C PHE A 29 -5.14 10.17 -11.87
N PHE A 30 -5.73 11.15 -11.18
CA PHE A 30 -5.66 11.29 -9.73
C PHE A 30 -6.33 10.11 -9.01
N LEU A 31 -7.50 9.66 -9.48
CA LEU A 31 -8.20 8.50 -8.92
C LEU A 31 -7.43 7.20 -9.12
N ILE A 32 -6.81 7.02 -10.30
CA ILE A 32 -5.99 5.84 -10.58
C ILE A 32 -4.75 5.80 -9.68
N LYS A 33 -4.14 6.95 -9.43
CA LYS A 33 -2.92 7.05 -8.59
C LYS A 33 -3.22 6.81 -7.10
N ASN A 34 -4.40 7.22 -6.63
CA ASN A 34 -4.80 7.12 -5.22
C ASN A 34 -5.73 5.92 -4.98
N LYS A 35 -5.20 4.70 -5.21
CA LYS A 35 -5.95 3.43 -5.03
C LYS A 35 -6.53 3.25 -3.62
N CYS A 36 -6.03 3.98 -2.64
CA CYS A 36 -6.44 3.87 -1.24
C CYS A 36 -7.52 4.87 -0.81
N LEU A 37 -8.08 5.66 -1.74
CA LEU A 37 -9.02 6.74 -1.40
C LEU A 37 -10.28 6.26 -0.66
N PHE A 38 -10.70 5.02 -0.92
CA PHE A 38 -11.91 4.42 -0.32
C PHE A 38 -11.60 3.37 0.76
N VAL A 39 -10.33 3.21 1.14
CA VAL A 39 -9.94 2.24 2.17
C VAL A 39 -9.99 2.90 3.53
N LYS A 40 -10.75 2.30 4.46
CA LYS A 40 -10.78 2.75 5.85
C LYS A 40 -9.44 2.42 6.50
N ASN A 41 -8.67 3.46 6.82
CA ASN A 41 -7.41 3.31 7.52
C ASN A 41 -7.63 3.37 9.03
N TYR A 42 -7.00 2.44 9.76
CA TYR A 42 -6.97 2.45 11.22
C TYR A 42 -5.68 3.11 11.68
N ASP A 43 -5.80 4.09 12.57
CA ASP A 43 -4.68 4.75 13.21
C ASP A 43 -4.33 3.97 14.48
N PRO A 44 -3.19 3.25 14.51
CA PRO A 44 -2.81 2.43 15.66
C PRO A 44 -2.55 3.26 16.92
N THR A 45 -2.28 4.57 16.79
CA THR A 45 -2.06 5.45 17.95
C THR A 45 -3.33 5.76 18.73
N LYS A 46 -4.49 5.54 18.12
CA LYS A 46 -5.82 5.77 18.74
C LYS A 46 -6.39 4.52 19.39
N ILE A 47 -5.70 3.40 19.29
CA ILE A 47 -6.13 2.11 19.84
C ILE A 47 -5.28 1.81 21.08
N THR A 48 -5.94 1.59 22.20
CA THR A 48 -5.28 1.15 23.44
C THR A 48 -5.19 -0.37 23.44
N PHE A 49 -3.98 -0.90 23.60
CA PHE A 49 -3.72 -2.33 23.70
C PHE A 49 -3.40 -2.71 25.14
N GLU A 50 -3.92 -3.83 25.61
CA GLU A 50 -3.58 -4.35 26.96
C GLU A 50 -2.09 -4.66 27.10
N ASN A 51 -1.50 -5.25 26.05
CA ASN A 51 -0.10 -5.61 26.00
C ASN A 51 0.59 -5.06 24.75
N PRO A 52 0.99 -3.78 24.74
CA PRO A 52 1.62 -3.16 23.55
C PRO A 52 2.87 -3.89 23.05
N SER A 53 3.61 -4.54 23.98
CA SER A 53 4.81 -5.32 23.62
C SER A 53 4.52 -6.57 22.77
N ASN A 54 3.28 -6.99 22.69
CA ASN A 54 2.84 -8.12 21.88
C ASN A 54 2.07 -7.70 20.60
N ILE A 55 2.19 -6.45 20.22
CA ILE A 55 1.56 -5.93 19.01
C ILE A 55 2.61 -5.68 17.95
N ALA A 56 2.37 -6.19 16.75
CA ALA A 56 3.12 -5.82 15.55
C ALA A 56 2.22 -5.06 14.58
N ILE A 57 2.76 -3.99 13.98
CA ILE A 57 2.03 -3.16 13.04
C ILE A 57 2.61 -3.38 11.66
N LEU A 58 1.81 -3.97 10.78
CA LEU A 58 2.17 -4.16 9.38
C LEU A 58 1.68 -2.94 8.57
N ASN A 59 2.62 -2.12 8.16
CA ASN A 59 2.34 -0.94 7.36
C ASN A 59 2.27 -1.33 5.87
N VAL A 60 1.12 -1.14 5.26
CA VAL A 60 0.87 -1.39 3.83
C VAL A 60 0.44 -0.08 3.16
N PRO A 61 0.58 0.07 1.83
CA PRO A 61 0.30 1.34 1.14
C PRO A 61 -1.07 1.94 1.41
N CYS A 62 -2.07 1.10 1.70
CA CYS A 62 -3.44 1.55 1.93
C CYS A 62 -3.85 1.56 3.40
N GLY A 63 -2.92 1.42 4.35
CA GLY A 63 -3.23 1.47 5.77
C GLY A 63 -2.34 0.59 6.63
N ASN A 64 -2.78 0.34 7.85
CA ASN A 64 -2.07 -0.47 8.82
C ASN A 64 -2.88 -1.72 9.16
N VAL A 65 -2.20 -2.85 9.28
CA VAL A 65 -2.74 -4.09 9.82
C VAL A 65 -2.13 -4.30 11.20
N ILE A 66 -2.96 -4.50 12.20
CA ILE A 66 -2.53 -4.74 13.57
C ILE A 66 -2.54 -6.24 13.81
N ILE A 67 -1.42 -6.76 14.28
CA ILE A 67 -1.20 -8.19 14.54
C ILE A 67 -0.93 -8.34 16.04
N GLU A 68 -1.78 -9.06 16.74
CA GLU A 68 -1.56 -9.44 18.13
C GLU A 68 -0.80 -10.77 18.20
N LEU A 69 0.23 -10.80 19.04
CA LEU A 69 1.10 -11.94 19.23
C LEU A 69 0.80 -12.61 20.58
N TYR A 70 0.74 -13.92 20.59
CA TYR A 70 0.41 -14.72 21.77
C TYR A 70 1.62 -15.55 22.26
N PRO A 71 2.57 -14.92 22.99
CA PRO A 71 3.79 -15.61 23.45
C PRO A 71 3.49 -16.74 24.45
N GLN A 72 2.37 -16.68 25.16
CA GLN A 72 1.92 -17.74 26.04
C GLN A 72 1.54 -19.03 25.31
N ILE A 73 1.12 -18.93 24.04
CA ILE A 73 0.75 -20.09 23.21
C ILE A 73 1.97 -20.62 22.46
N SER A 74 2.78 -19.73 21.89
CA SER A 74 3.91 -20.10 21.04
C SER A 74 5.13 -19.19 21.30
N PRO A 75 5.85 -19.36 22.43
CA PRO A 75 6.90 -18.43 22.83
C PRO A 75 8.05 -18.36 21.82
N ASN A 76 8.51 -19.49 21.32
CA ASN A 76 9.64 -19.55 20.38
C ASN A 76 9.32 -18.91 19.04
N ALA A 77 8.10 -19.13 18.52
CA ALA A 77 7.68 -18.53 17.25
C ALA A 77 7.54 -17.01 17.38
N VAL A 78 6.93 -16.53 18.46
CA VAL A 78 6.78 -15.10 18.72
C VAL A 78 8.13 -14.43 18.90
N GLN A 79 9.05 -15.03 19.67
CA GLN A 79 10.40 -14.49 19.86
C GLN A 79 11.16 -14.39 18.53
N ARG A 80 11.10 -15.45 17.71
CA ARG A 80 11.73 -15.44 16.39
C ARG A 80 11.12 -14.37 15.48
N PHE A 81 9.80 -14.24 15.47
CA PHE A 81 9.09 -13.23 14.69
C PHE A 81 9.53 -11.82 15.10
N LYS A 82 9.53 -11.51 16.41
CA LYS A 82 9.97 -10.21 16.94
C LYS A 82 11.41 -9.89 16.51
N LYS A 83 12.35 -10.82 16.66
CA LYS A 83 13.74 -10.64 16.21
C LYS A 83 13.84 -10.30 14.72
N LEU A 84 13.05 -10.95 13.87
CA LEU A 84 13.03 -10.67 12.43
C LEU A 84 12.40 -9.31 12.12
N VAL A 85 11.40 -8.88 12.87
CA VAL A 85 10.81 -7.54 12.75
C VAL A 85 11.81 -6.47 13.18
N GLU A 86 12.43 -6.61 14.35
CA GLU A 86 13.45 -5.69 14.89
C GLU A 86 14.65 -5.54 13.94
N SER A 87 15.08 -6.64 13.33
CA SER A 87 16.15 -6.64 12.31
C SER A 87 15.70 -6.11 10.94
N LYS A 88 14.43 -5.70 10.80
CA LYS A 88 13.82 -5.22 9.53
C LYS A 88 13.91 -6.25 8.41
N ALA A 89 13.94 -7.54 8.76
CA ALA A 89 14.03 -8.61 7.77
C ALA A 89 12.80 -8.64 6.86
N TYR A 90 11.62 -8.34 7.39
CA TYR A 90 10.37 -8.32 6.63
C TYR A 90 10.12 -7.03 5.85
N ASP A 91 10.92 -5.97 6.05
CA ASP A 91 10.73 -4.71 5.34
C ASP A 91 10.89 -4.91 3.83
N ASN A 92 9.97 -4.31 3.07
CA ASN A 92 9.89 -4.42 1.61
C ASN A 92 9.65 -5.86 1.09
N SER A 93 9.14 -6.76 1.95
CA SER A 93 8.70 -8.07 1.49
C SER A 93 7.33 -7.99 0.80
N ALA A 94 7.09 -8.91 -0.14
CA ALA A 94 5.84 -8.97 -0.90
C ALA A 94 4.86 -9.97 -0.29
N PHE A 95 3.57 -9.70 -0.47
CA PHE A 95 2.56 -10.75 -0.39
C PHE A 95 2.63 -11.58 -1.66
N HIS A 96 3.26 -12.72 -1.58
CA HIS A 96 3.55 -13.57 -2.75
C HIS A 96 2.42 -14.53 -3.12
N ARG A 97 1.42 -14.70 -2.24
CA ARG A 97 0.25 -15.51 -2.51
C ARG A 97 -0.99 -14.89 -1.89
N VAL A 98 -1.97 -14.59 -2.73
CA VAL A 98 -3.27 -14.06 -2.29
C VAL A 98 -4.37 -14.90 -2.95
N ILE A 99 -5.18 -15.57 -2.13
CA ILE A 99 -6.36 -16.30 -2.57
C ILE A 99 -7.57 -15.60 -1.95
N LYS A 100 -8.43 -15.08 -2.82
CA LYS A 100 -9.60 -14.33 -2.39
C LYS A 100 -10.40 -15.12 -1.34
N ASP A 101 -10.82 -14.43 -0.30
CA ASP A 101 -11.64 -14.95 0.81
C ASP A 101 -11.05 -16.15 1.57
N THR A 102 -9.76 -16.49 1.34
CA THR A 102 -9.15 -17.69 1.92
C THR A 102 -7.82 -17.42 2.61
N LEU A 103 -6.83 -16.87 1.88
CA LEU A 103 -5.44 -16.83 2.33
C LEU A 103 -4.68 -15.65 1.77
N VAL A 104 -3.89 -15.02 2.64
CA VAL A 104 -2.84 -14.07 2.27
C VAL A 104 -1.53 -14.56 2.87
N GLN A 105 -0.49 -14.71 2.05
CA GLN A 105 0.81 -15.22 2.45
C GLN A 105 1.92 -14.24 2.12
N ALA A 106 2.77 -13.95 3.10
CA ALA A 106 3.92 -13.07 3.01
C ALA A 106 5.09 -13.62 3.86
N GLY A 107 6.21 -12.92 3.91
CA GLY A 107 7.33 -13.25 4.80
C GLY A 107 8.38 -14.17 4.18
N ASP A 108 8.38 -14.34 2.88
CA ASP A 108 9.50 -14.98 2.17
C ASP A 108 10.68 -14.00 2.13
N LEU A 109 11.70 -14.28 2.92
CA LEU A 109 12.87 -13.42 3.09
C LEU A 109 13.88 -13.55 1.96
N GLU A 110 13.86 -14.67 1.27
CA GLU A 110 14.81 -14.97 0.18
C GLU A 110 14.29 -14.47 -1.17
N PHE A 111 13.07 -14.83 -1.51
CA PHE A 111 12.49 -14.55 -2.82
C PHE A 111 11.46 -13.42 -2.81
N GLY A 112 10.82 -13.17 -1.70
CA GLY A 112 9.75 -12.19 -1.57
C GLY A 112 10.22 -10.76 -1.29
N LYS A 113 11.53 -10.50 -1.16
CA LYS A 113 12.06 -9.18 -0.83
C LYS A 113 12.41 -8.38 -2.07
N LYS A 114 11.86 -7.15 -2.18
CA LYS A 114 12.18 -6.23 -3.28
C LYS A 114 13.69 -5.93 -3.30
N GLY A 115 14.33 -6.11 -4.47
CA GLY A 115 15.78 -5.95 -4.63
C GLY A 115 16.60 -7.21 -4.40
N SER A 116 15.99 -8.33 -4.00
CA SER A 116 16.63 -9.64 -4.01
C SER A 116 16.89 -10.09 -5.46
N LEU A 117 18.05 -10.74 -5.69
CA LEU A 117 18.39 -11.33 -7.01
C LEU A 117 17.37 -12.37 -7.48
N ASN A 118 16.65 -12.98 -6.55
CA ASN A 118 15.67 -14.01 -6.81
C ASN A 118 14.21 -13.51 -6.81
N TYR A 119 14.00 -12.21 -6.63
CA TYR A 119 12.67 -11.61 -6.53
C TYR A 119 11.72 -11.94 -7.70
N ALA A 120 12.26 -11.96 -8.91
CA ALA A 120 11.48 -12.28 -10.10
C ALA A 120 10.89 -13.70 -10.12
N LYS A 121 11.47 -14.65 -9.38
CA LYS A 121 10.99 -16.03 -9.31
C LYS A 121 9.74 -16.20 -8.45
N THR A 122 9.59 -15.35 -7.43
CA THR A 122 8.46 -15.42 -6.50
C THR A 122 7.25 -14.63 -6.97
N VAL A 123 7.48 -13.53 -7.71
CA VAL A 123 6.44 -12.54 -8.09
C VAL A 123 5.62 -12.96 -9.31
N SER A 124 5.88 -14.15 -9.85
CA SER A 124 5.15 -14.66 -11.04
C SER A 124 3.62 -14.77 -10.85
N TYR A 125 3.09 -14.63 -9.63
CA TYR A 125 1.67 -14.86 -9.33
C TYR A 125 0.90 -13.68 -8.74
N THR A 126 1.54 -12.56 -8.39
CA THR A 126 0.83 -11.44 -7.79
C THR A 126 1.38 -10.09 -8.24
N HIS A 127 0.56 -9.27 -8.87
CA HIS A 127 0.85 -7.87 -9.19
C HIS A 127 0.78 -6.93 -7.96
N LEU A 128 0.84 -7.45 -6.76
CA LEU A 128 0.78 -6.70 -5.49
C LEU A 128 2.15 -6.66 -4.83
N THR A 129 3.07 -5.89 -5.40
CA THR A 129 4.26 -5.47 -4.67
C THR A 129 3.88 -4.32 -3.76
N LEU A 130 3.61 -4.63 -2.51
CA LEU A 130 3.38 -3.63 -1.48
C LEU A 130 4.69 -3.42 -0.71
N PRO A 131 5.24 -2.21 -0.63
CA PRO A 131 6.28 -1.92 0.33
C PRO A 131 5.68 -2.08 1.73
N THR A 132 6.00 -3.18 2.38
CA THR A 132 5.57 -3.44 3.76
C THR A 132 6.67 -3.05 4.71
N ARG A 133 6.33 -2.29 5.74
CA ARG A 133 7.20 -1.98 6.87
C ARG A 133 6.52 -2.49 8.14
N LEU A 134 7.18 -3.38 8.85
CA LEU A 134 6.75 -3.85 10.17
C LEU A 134 7.43 -3.02 11.26
N LEU A 135 6.62 -2.49 12.18
CA LEU A 135 7.04 -1.80 13.40
C LEU A 135 6.57 -2.64 14.59
N VAL A 136 7.42 -2.81 15.59
CA VAL A 136 7.10 -3.43 16.88
C VAL A 136 7.21 -2.39 17.97
#